data_b6b03920c62984ca9c6d6bd043f1024d
#
_entry.id   b6b03920c62984ca9c6d6bd043f1024d
#
_cell.length_a   1.000
_cell.length_b   1.000
_cell.length_c   1.000
_cell.angle_alpha   90.00
_cell.angle_beta   90.00
_cell.angle_gamma   90.00
#
_symmetry.space_group_name_H-M   'P 1'
#
loop_
_entity.id
_entity.type
_entity.pdbx_description
1 polymer ?
#
loop_
_entity_poly.entity_id
_entity_poly.type
_entity_poly.pdbx_seq_one_letter_code
_entity_poly.pdbx_strand_id
1 'polypeptide(L)'
;MRWLSEQEYRQSGAEATGVTFNVAFLLEIKSDFGFRDLLHRVRSRLCPEPDVDLVSPRQAADLLSDLRDELETYFALEEFYGYFKEAEIENPPVSRKATRLKNEHEDLYLELSSVIELAQQLVYQECGPEFSVVSLGEEFERFYQNLMHHEEAEINLVMALCDEEFGDGD
;
A
#
# COMPACT_ATOMS: atom_id res chain seq x y z
N MET A 1 -9.02 -17.74 12.33
CA MET A 1 -9.13 -16.37 12.84
C MET A 1 -10.60 -16.04 13.07
N ARG A 2 -10.93 -15.50 14.22
CA ARG A 2 -12.32 -15.21 14.57
C ARG A 2 -12.51 -13.71 14.43
N TRP A 3 -13.24 -13.29 13.41
CA TRP A 3 -13.62 -11.90 13.21
C TRP A 3 -14.53 -11.47 14.36
N LEU A 4 -14.22 -10.38 15.02
CA LEU A 4 -15.09 -9.75 16.00
C LEU A 4 -16.36 -9.23 15.28
N SER A 5 -17.53 -9.41 15.87
CA SER A 5 -18.77 -8.92 15.30
C SER A 5 -18.84 -7.39 15.43
N GLU A 6 -19.55 -6.71 14.50
CA GLU A 6 -19.80 -5.26 14.55
C GLU A 6 -20.34 -4.77 15.90
N GLN A 7 -21.00 -5.64 16.66
CA GLN A 7 -21.54 -5.32 17.97
C GLN A 7 -20.48 -5.33 19.07
N GLU A 8 -19.47 -6.19 18.99
CA GLU A 8 -18.34 -6.20 19.94
C GLU A 8 -17.43 -4.99 19.74
N TYR A 9 -17.31 -4.51 18.50
CA TYR A 9 -16.58 -3.28 18.15
C TYR A 9 -17.26 -2.02 18.76
N ARG A 10 -18.63 -1.95 18.73
CA ARG A 10 -19.36 -0.80 19.29
C ARG A 10 -19.37 -0.72 20.80
N GLN A 11 -19.09 -1.81 21.52
CA GLN A 11 -19.12 -1.85 22.99
C GLN A 11 -17.76 -1.54 23.64
N SER A 12 -16.66 -1.49 22.88
CA SER A 12 -15.35 -1.10 23.42
C SER A 12 -15.08 0.41 23.38
N GLY A 13 -15.98 1.21 22.77
CA GLY A 13 -15.86 2.64 22.63
C GLY A 13 -16.78 3.41 23.59
N ALA A 14 -16.36 3.58 24.83
CA ALA A 14 -17.01 4.52 25.74
C ALA A 14 -16.59 5.95 25.42
N GLU A 15 -17.58 6.78 25.05
CA GLU A 15 -17.67 8.24 25.27
C GLU A 15 -16.38 8.99 25.62
N ALA A 16 -15.59 9.29 24.60
CA ALA A 16 -14.75 10.46 24.59
C ALA A 16 -15.05 11.17 23.26
N THR A 17 -15.44 12.44 23.34
CA THR A 17 -15.49 13.38 22.22
C THR A 17 -14.04 13.67 21.80
N GLY A 18 -13.40 12.72 21.17
CA GLY A 18 -12.05 12.79 20.63
C GLY A 18 -11.97 11.74 19.53
N VAL A 19 -11.36 12.08 18.45
CA VAL A 19 -11.05 11.21 17.31
C VAL A 19 -10.39 9.94 17.85
N THR A 20 -11.14 8.83 17.91
CA THR A 20 -10.56 7.55 18.32
C THR A 20 -9.85 6.94 17.12
N PHE A 21 -8.64 7.39 16.93
CA PHE A 21 -7.72 6.83 15.95
C PHE A 21 -7.38 5.41 16.39
N ASN A 22 -7.82 4.41 15.65
CA ASN A 22 -7.44 3.05 15.97
C ASN A 22 -6.05 2.74 15.40
N VAL A 23 -5.03 3.36 16.01
CA VAL A 23 -3.61 3.13 15.68
C VAL A 23 -3.27 1.64 15.67
N ALA A 24 -3.84 0.87 16.60
CA ALA A 24 -3.62 -0.57 16.67
C ALA A 24 -4.14 -1.27 15.41
N PHE A 25 -5.30 -0.84 14.88
CA PHE A 25 -5.87 -1.42 13.68
C PHE A 25 -5.08 -1.04 12.41
N LEU A 26 -4.61 0.21 12.33
CA LEU A 26 -3.74 0.63 11.23
C LEU A 26 -2.41 -0.12 11.25
N LEU A 27 -1.82 -0.31 12.41
CA LEU A 27 -0.61 -1.13 12.54
C LEU A 27 -0.87 -2.60 12.18
N GLU A 28 -2.08 -3.10 12.43
CA GLU A 28 -2.48 -4.45 12.01
C GLU A 28 -2.60 -4.55 10.49
N ILE A 29 -3.24 -3.58 9.81
CA ILE A 29 -3.27 -3.50 8.34
C ILE A 29 -1.86 -3.37 7.79
N LYS A 30 -1.06 -2.45 8.33
CA LYS A 30 0.34 -2.24 7.93
C LYS A 30 1.24 -3.44 8.18
N SER A 31 0.85 -4.35 9.07
CA SER A 31 1.54 -5.62 9.31
C SER A 31 0.92 -6.80 8.55
N ASP A 32 0.07 -6.55 7.54
CA ASP A 32 -0.47 -7.62 6.72
C ASP A 32 0.67 -8.38 6.03
N PHE A 33 0.98 -9.53 6.59
CA PHE A 33 2.06 -10.38 6.10
C PHE A 33 1.77 -10.90 4.68
N GLY A 34 0.50 -11.06 4.28
CA GLY A 34 0.12 -11.54 2.96
C GLY A 34 0.58 -10.62 1.85
N PHE A 35 0.22 -9.35 1.93
CA PHE A 35 0.62 -8.33 0.97
C PHE A 35 2.15 -8.12 0.95
N ARG A 36 2.77 -7.95 2.12
CA ARG A 36 4.22 -7.73 2.22
C ARG A 36 5.04 -8.91 1.73
N ASP A 37 4.65 -10.13 2.05
CA ASP A 37 5.31 -11.36 1.58
C ASP A 37 5.20 -11.47 0.06
N LEU A 38 4.04 -11.13 -0.52
CA LEU A 38 3.86 -11.11 -1.96
C LEU A 38 4.72 -10.03 -2.61
N LEU A 39 4.70 -8.81 -2.08
CA LEU A 39 5.52 -7.69 -2.56
C LEU A 39 7.02 -8.04 -2.58
N HIS A 40 7.54 -8.61 -1.49
CA HIS A 40 8.92 -9.07 -1.42
C HIS A 40 9.24 -10.20 -2.39
N ARG A 41 8.32 -11.15 -2.57
CA ARG A 41 8.46 -12.24 -3.53
C ARG A 41 8.51 -11.72 -4.96
N VAL A 42 7.63 -10.79 -5.33
CA VAL A 42 7.63 -10.17 -6.65
C VAL A 42 8.94 -9.44 -6.89
N ARG A 43 9.38 -8.61 -5.93
CA ARG A 43 10.65 -7.88 -6.02
C ARG A 43 11.84 -8.80 -6.20
N SER A 44 11.96 -9.85 -5.39
CA SER A 44 13.07 -10.81 -5.48
C SER A 44 13.10 -11.58 -6.81
N ARG A 45 11.96 -11.69 -7.50
CA ARG A 45 11.85 -12.39 -8.76
C ARG A 45 12.08 -11.49 -9.97
N LEU A 46 11.68 -10.21 -9.90
CA LEU A 46 11.87 -9.24 -10.98
C LEU A 46 13.22 -8.52 -10.91
N CYS A 47 13.77 -8.38 -9.69
CA CYS A 47 15.06 -7.73 -9.42
C CYS A 47 15.98 -8.71 -8.69
N PRO A 48 16.34 -9.85 -9.31
CA PRO A 48 17.13 -10.87 -8.63
C PRO A 48 18.57 -10.41 -8.39
N GLU A 49 19.19 -11.00 -7.38
CA GLU A 49 20.63 -10.90 -7.16
C GLU A 49 21.40 -11.45 -8.38
N PRO A 50 22.65 -11.00 -8.62
CA PRO A 50 23.51 -11.58 -9.62
C PRO A 50 23.58 -13.12 -9.45
N ASP A 51 23.54 -13.87 -10.55
CA ASP A 51 23.56 -15.34 -10.59
C ASP A 51 22.23 -16.06 -10.30
N VAL A 52 21.11 -15.33 -10.17
CA VAL A 52 19.76 -15.92 -10.10
C VAL A 52 19.07 -15.81 -11.47
N ASP A 53 18.44 -16.89 -11.90
CA ASP A 53 17.70 -16.92 -13.16
C ASP A 53 16.51 -15.95 -13.15
N LEU A 54 16.40 -15.15 -14.21
CA LEU A 54 15.24 -14.28 -14.43
C LEU A 54 13.96 -15.12 -14.61
N VAL A 55 12.85 -14.60 -14.09
CA VAL A 55 11.52 -15.17 -14.35
C VAL A 55 11.17 -15.04 -15.84
N SER A 56 10.33 -15.95 -16.33
CA SER A 56 9.75 -15.78 -17.66
C SER A 56 8.75 -14.59 -17.66
N PRO A 57 8.54 -13.93 -18.83
CA PRO A 57 7.57 -12.84 -18.93
C PRO A 57 6.17 -13.23 -18.43
N ARG A 58 5.74 -14.46 -18.68
CA ARG A 58 4.44 -14.95 -18.23
C ARG A 58 4.35 -15.06 -16.71
N GLN A 59 5.39 -15.61 -16.08
CA GLN A 59 5.46 -15.68 -14.62
C GLN A 59 5.51 -14.30 -13.99
N ALA A 60 6.20 -13.35 -14.63
CA ALA A 60 6.22 -11.96 -14.18
C ALA A 60 4.81 -11.32 -14.24
N ALA A 61 4.10 -11.49 -15.35
CA ALA A 61 2.75 -10.97 -15.53
C ALA A 61 1.76 -11.57 -14.51
N ASP A 62 1.83 -12.87 -14.25
CA ASP A 62 0.97 -13.55 -13.28
C ASP A 62 1.24 -13.01 -11.85
N LEU A 63 2.52 -12.93 -11.44
CA LEU A 63 2.92 -12.41 -10.12
C LEU A 63 2.53 -10.94 -9.91
N LEU A 64 2.68 -10.10 -10.93
CA LEU A 64 2.31 -8.69 -10.86
C LEU A 64 0.79 -8.51 -10.79
N SER A 65 0.02 -9.37 -11.46
CA SER A 65 -1.44 -9.36 -11.40
C SER A 65 -1.94 -9.75 -10.01
N ASP A 66 -1.37 -10.79 -9.41
CA ASP A 66 -1.66 -11.17 -8.03
C ASP A 66 -1.35 -10.02 -7.06
N LEU A 67 -0.20 -9.33 -7.25
CA LEU A 67 0.19 -8.20 -6.40
C LEU A 67 -0.77 -7.03 -6.53
N ARG A 68 -1.28 -6.73 -7.74
CA ARG A 68 -2.25 -5.65 -7.95
C ARG A 68 -3.56 -5.93 -7.20
N ASP A 69 -4.06 -7.16 -7.27
CA ASP A 69 -5.31 -7.54 -6.63
C ASP A 69 -5.19 -7.46 -5.09
N GLU A 70 -4.04 -7.83 -4.54
CA GLU A 70 -3.73 -7.65 -3.11
C GLU A 70 -3.54 -6.16 -2.74
N LEU A 71 -2.90 -5.35 -3.59
CA LEU A 71 -2.73 -3.91 -3.38
C LEU A 71 -4.09 -3.19 -3.34
N GLU A 72 -5.02 -3.55 -4.25
CA GLU A 72 -6.39 -3.01 -4.26
C GLU A 72 -7.10 -3.31 -2.93
N THR A 73 -7.00 -4.55 -2.45
CA THR A 73 -7.58 -4.95 -1.17
C THR A 73 -6.94 -4.20 0.00
N TYR A 74 -5.63 -4.05 -0.02
CA TYR A 74 -4.86 -3.34 1.00
C TYR A 74 -5.29 -1.87 1.09
N PHE A 75 -5.32 -1.14 -0.02
CA PHE A 75 -5.78 0.25 -0.06
C PHE A 75 -7.26 0.40 0.32
N ALA A 76 -8.13 -0.53 -0.10
CA ALA A 76 -9.53 -0.51 0.28
C ALA A 76 -9.72 -0.67 1.80
N LEU A 77 -8.91 -1.49 2.47
CA LEU A 77 -8.93 -1.62 3.93
C LEU A 77 -8.47 -0.33 4.62
N GLU A 78 -7.42 0.31 4.13
CA GLU A 78 -6.93 1.59 4.64
C GLU A 78 -7.97 2.70 4.49
N GLU A 79 -8.65 2.76 3.36
CA GLU A 79 -9.69 3.76 3.10
C GLU A 79 -10.98 3.51 3.90
N PHE A 80 -11.35 2.25 4.08
CA PHE A 80 -12.61 1.90 4.75
C PHE A 80 -12.52 2.01 6.28
N TYR A 81 -11.43 1.52 6.85
CA TYR A 81 -11.20 1.55 8.29
C TYR A 81 -10.32 2.73 8.73
N GLY A 82 -9.88 3.53 7.75
CA GLY A 82 -8.75 4.37 7.89
C GLY A 82 -9.03 5.73 8.51
N TYR A 83 -7.97 6.25 8.93
CA TYR A 83 -7.71 7.56 9.49
C TYR A 83 -8.07 8.74 8.55
N PHE A 84 -8.40 8.49 7.28
CA PHE A 84 -8.70 9.55 6.32
C PHE A 84 -10.01 10.29 6.63
N LYS A 85 -11.05 9.60 7.11
CA LYS A 85 -12.35 10.24 7.40
C LYS A 85 -12.33 11.13 8.63
N GLU A 86 -11.53 10.78 9.62
CA GLU A 86 -11.46 11.49 10.89
C GLU A 86 -10.48 12.66 10.82
N ALA A 87 -9.38 12.51 10.09
CA ALA A 87 -8.44 13.59 9.81
C ALA A 87 -9.09 14.78 9.07
N GLU A 88 -10.14 14.53 8.28
CA GLU A 88 -10.85 15.58 7.53
C GLU A 88 -11.59 16.59 8.44
N ILE A 89 -11.87 16.28 9.70
CA ILE A 89 -12.84 17.03 10.50
C ILE A 89 -12.17 18.07 11.42
N GLU A 90 -11.01 17.80 12.00
CA GLU A 90 -10.50 18.61 13.12
C GLU A 90 -9.20 19.38 12.86
N ASN A 91 -8.36 18.96 11.93
CA ASN A 91 -7.07 19.60 11.65
C ASN A 91 -6.83 19.82 10.14
N PRO A 92 -7.03 21.04 9.61
CA PRO A 92 -6.92 21.30 8.17
C PRO A 92 -5.56 20.96 7.53
N PRO A 93 -4.40 21.13 8.18
CA PRO A 93 -3.11 20.63 7.66
C PRO A 93 -3.04 19.12 7.54
N VAL A 94 -3.52 18.40 8.53
CA VAL A 94 -3.56 16.93 8.56
C VAL A 94 -4.53 16.42 7.50
N SER A 95 -5.73 17.02 7.40
CA SER A 95 -6.73 16.71 6.41
C SER A 95 -6.19 16.80 4.97
N ARG A 96 -5.47 17.88 4.65
CA ARG A 96 -4.86 18.03 3.32
C ARG A 96 -3.82 16.94 3.03
N LYS A 97 -3.01 16.57 4.03
CA LYS A 97 -2.00 15.51 3.89
C LYS A 97 -2.68 14.15 3.71
N ALA A 98 -3.71 13.85 4.50
CA ALA A 98 -4.50 12.63 4.38
C ALA A 98 -5.16 12.51 3.01
N THR A 99 -5.83 13.58 2.53
CA THR A 99 -6.45 13.61 1.20
C THR A 99 -5.42 13.38 0.09
N ARG A 100 -4.23 13.95 0.21
CA ARG A 100 -3.17 13.72 -0.76
C ARG A 100 -2.74 12.26 -0.77
N LEU A 101 -2.48 11.66 0.40
CA LEU A 101 -2.07 10.25 0.51
C LEU A 101 -3.15 9.32 -0.07
N LYS A 102 -4.42 9.58 0.23
CA LYS A 102 -5.53 8.83 -0.37
C LYS A 102 -5.54 8.92 -1.91
N ASN A 103 -5.28 10.07 -2.48
CA ASN A 103 -5.21 10.22 -3.95
C ASN A 103 -4.00 9.48 -4.54
N GLU A 104 -2.90 9.35 -3.80
CA GLU A 104 -1.72 8.59 -4.21
C GLU A 104 -2.02 7.09 -4.38
N HIS A 105 -3.06 6.53 -3.73
CA HIS A 105 -3.50 5.14 -3.95
C HIS A 105 -3.87 4.87 -5.42
N GLU A 106 -4.63 5.79 -6.03
CA GLU A 106 -4.99 5.69 -7.45
C GLU A 106 -3.75 5.76 -8.35
N ASP A 107 -2.84 6.68 -8.05
CA ASP A 107 -1.60 6.83 -8.83
C ASP A 107 -0.73 5.58 -8.74
N LEU A 108 -0.54 5.01 -7.55
CA LEU A 108 0.21 3.78 -7.32
C LEU A 108 -0.44 2.56 -7.99
N TYR A 109 -1.78 2.46 -7.94
CA TYR A 109 -2.51 1.40 -8.63
C TYR A 109 -2.32 1.47 -10.15
N LEU A 110 -2.39 2.67 -10.72
CA LEU A 110 -2.17 2.90 -12.15
C LEU A 110 -0.72 2.63 -12.56
N GLU A 111 0.25 2.99 -11.72
CA GLU A 111 1.66 2.70 -11.94
C GLU A 111 1.91 1.20 -12.01
N LEU A 112 1.42 0.42 -11.04
CA LEU A 112 1.53 -1.04 -11.06
C LEU A 112 0.81 -1.65 -12.26
N SER A 113 -0.37 -1.13 -12.62
CA SER A 113 -1.11 -1.57 -13.81
C SER A 113 -0.31 -1.36 -15.09
N SER A 114 0.42 -0.24 -15.20
CA SER A 114 1.32 0.02 -16.34
C SER A 114 2.48 -0.98 -16.40
N VAL A 115 3.03 -1.37 -15.26
CA VAL A 115 4.06 -2.43 -15.19
C VAL A 115 3.51 -3.78 -15.65
N ILE A 116 2.25 -4.09 -15.30
CA ILE A 116 1.57 -5.33 -15.77
C ILE A 116 1.38 -5.30 -17.28
N GLU A 117 0.96 -4.17 -17.85
CA GLU A 117 0.81 -4.02 -19.31
C GLU A 117 2.14 -4.28 -20.03
N LEU A 118 3.24 -3.75 -19.51
CA LEU A 118 4.58 -4.01 -20.05
C LEU A 118 4.95 -5.50 -19.97
N ALA A 119 4.64 -6.17 -18.86
CA ALA A 119 4.86 -7.61 -18.73
C ALA A 119 4.03 -8.42 -19.75
N GLN A 120 2.79 -8.03 -19.99
CA GLN A 120 1.93 -8.65 -21.02
C GLN A 120 2.46 -8.43 -22.43
N GLN A 121 2.92 -7.21 -22.75
CA GLN A 121 3.56 -6.93 -24.03
C GLN A 121 4.80 -7.81 -24.26
N LEU A 122 5.61 -8.07 -23.23
CA LEU A 122 6.72 -9.01 -23.30
C LEU A 122 6.25 -10.44 -23.58
N VAL A 123 5.14 -10.89 -22.98
CA VAL A 123 4.56 -12.23 -23.22
C VAL A 123 4.18 -12.39 -24.68
N TYR A 124 3.57 -11.37 -25.30
CA TYR A 124 3.11 -11.41 -26.68
C TYR A 124 4.16 -10.98 -27.69
N GLN A 125 5.37 -10.61 -27.25
CA GLN A 125 6.45 -10.09 -28.11
C GLN A 125 6.06 -8.83 -28.89
N GLU A 126 5.22 -7.99 -28.28
CA GLU A 126 4.74 -6.72 -28.85
C GLU A 126 5.66 -5.54 -28.54
N CYS A 127 6.69 -5.79 -27.72
CA CYS A 127 7.71 -4.80 -27.36
C CYS A 127 8.82 -4.73 -28.40
N GLY A 128 9.46 -3.54 -28.50
CA GLY A 128 10.71 -3.40 -29.22
C GLY A 128 11.85 -4.21 -28.59
N PRO A 129 12.94 -4.42 -29.35
CA PRO A 129 14.08 -5.27 -28.90
C PRO A 129 14.82 -4.68 -27.70
N GLU A 130 14.63 -3.41 -27.40
CA GLU A 130 15.19 -2.71 -26.22
C GLU A 130 14.50 -3.05 -24.92
N PHE A 131 13.30 -3.66 -24.97
CA PHE A 131 12.53 -3.97 -23.77
C PHE A 131 12.73 -5.44 -23.37
N SER A 132 12.98 -5.69 -22.10
CA SER A 132 13.31 -7.00 -21.56
C SER A 132 12.75 -7.18 -20.15
N VAL A 133 12.88 -8.39 -19.60
CA VAL A 133 12.52 -8.64 -18.18
C VAL A 133 13.38 -7.81 -17.23
N VAL A 134 14.59 -7.43 -17.61
CA VAL A 134 15.44 -6.53 -16.82
C VAL A 134 14.83 -5.13 -16.77
N SER A 135 14.41 -4.58 -17.93
CA SER A 135 13.73 -3.28 -18.00
C SER A 135 12.42 -3.30 -17.22
N LEU A 136 11.69 -4.43 -17.24
CA LEU A 136 10.49 -4.62 -16.42
C LEU A 136 10.82 -4.55 -14.93
N GLY A 137 11.94 -5.14 -14.51
CA GLY A 137 12.43 -5.06 -13.13
C GLY A 137 12.73 -3.63 -12.69
N GLU A 138 13.32 -2.82 -13.58
CA GLU A 138 13.61 -1.38 -13.32
C GLU A 138 12.32 -0.57 -13.14
N GLU A 139 11.28 -0.81 -13.97
CA GLU A 139 9.98 -0.17 -13.83
C GLU A 139 9.28 -0.58 -12.53
N PHE A 140 9.33 -1.88 -12.19
CA PHE A 140 8.79 -2.38 -10.93
C PHE A 140 9.53 -1.79 -9.72
N GLU A 141 10.86 -1.67 -9.75
CA GLU A 141 11.62 -1.08 -8.65
C GLU A 141 11.23 0.39 -8.43
N ARG A 142 10.91 1.14 -9.50
CA ARG A 142 10.39 2.51 -9.37
C ARG A 142 9.05 2.54 -8.64
N PHE A 143 8.10 1.71 -9.04
CA PHE A 143 6.83 1.53 -8.33
C PHE A 143 7.07 1.15 -6.85
N TYR A 144 7.96 0.18 -6.59
CA TYR A 144 8.29 -0.23 -5.23
C TYR A 144 8.80 0.92 -4.37
N GLN A 145 9.67 1.76 -4.88
CA GLN A 145 10.19 2.93 -4.15
C GLN A 145 9.08 3.96 -3.88
N ASN A 146 8.19 4.20 -4.85
CA ASN A 146 7.06 5.11 -4.67
C ASN A 146 6.09 4.59 -3.60
N LEU A 147 5.79 3.29 -3.61
CA LEU A 147 4.99 2.65 -2.58
C LEU A 147 5.62 2.77 -1.19
N MET A 148 6.94 2.54 -1.06
CA MET A 148 7.64 2.69 0.22
C MET A 148 7.62 4.11 0.75
N HIS A 149 7.77 5.12 -0.11
CA HIS A 149 7.66 6.53 0.27
C HIS A 149 6.24 6.88 0.74
N HIS A 150 5.23 6.36 0.07
CA HIS A 150 3.83 6.50 0.45
C HIS A 150 3.58 5.90 1.84
N GLU A 151 3.96 4.65 2.06
CA GLU A 151 3.86 3.96 3.35
C GLU A 151 4.54 4.73 4.50
N GLU A 152 5.75 5.25 4.27
CA GLU A 152 6.46 6.08 5.25
C GLU A 152 5.71 7.37 5.55
N ALA A 153 5.14 8.02 4.53
CA ALA A 153 4.38 9.25 4.70
C ALA A 153 3.09 9.04 5.50
N GLU A 154 2.44 7.88 5.35
CA GLU A 154 1.28 7.48 6.14
C GLU A 154 1.64 7.22 7.60
N ILE A 155 2.71 6.46 7.85
CA ILE A 155 3.19 6.24 9.22
C ILE A 155 3.51 7.57 9.91
N ASN A 156 4.17 8.49 9.21
CA ASN A 156 4.47 9.81 9.74
C ASN A 156 3.21 10.66 10.02
N LEU A 157 2.15 10.50 9.22
CA LEU A 157 0.86 11.15 9.48
C LEU A 157 0.22 10.60 10.75
N VAL A 158 0.21 9.28 10.91
CA VAL A 158 -0.32 8.61 12.12
C VAL A 158 0.44 9.03 13.37
N MET A 159 1.77 9.06 13.31
CA MET A 159 2.61 9.50 14.44
C MET A 159 2.34 10.96 14.83
N ALA A 160 2.20 11.85 13.84
CA ALA A 160 1.90 13.26 14.11
C ALA A 160 0.54 13.44 14.80
N LEU A 161 -0.45 12.63 14.46
CA LEU A 161 -1.77 12.65 15.12
C LEU A 161 -1.70 12.13 16.56
N CYS A 162 -0.90 11.10 16.82
CA CYS A 162 -0.68 10.58 18.18
C CYS A 162 0.02 11.61 19.08
N ASP A 163 1.00 12.34 18.55
CA ASP A 163 1.74 13.35 19.33
C ASP A 163 0.87 14.56 19.72
N GLU A 164 -0.10 14.95 18.88
CA GLU A 164 -1.07 16.02 19.20
C GLU A 164 -2.01 15.61 20.35
N GLU A 165 -2.44 14.34 20.43
CA GLU A 165 -3.30 13.86 21.52
C GLU A 165 -2.59 13.80 22.89
N PHE A 166 -1.29 13.60 22.92
CA PHE A 166 -0.50 13.51 24.18
C PHE A 166 0.13 14.84 24.61
N GLY A 167 0.11 15.87 23.74
CA GLY A 167 0.76 17.16 23.98
C GLY A 167 -0.08 18.19 24.75
N ASP A 168 -1.39 18.00 24.91
CA ASP A 168 -2.30 18.96 25.58
C ASP A 168 -2.51 18.66 27.09
N GLY A 169 -1.58 17.98 27.71
CA GLY A 169 -1.63 17.57 29.13
C GLY A 169 -0.67 18.33 30.04
N ASP A 170 -0.67 19.73 30.01
CA ASP A 170 -0.05 20.55 31.04
C ASP A 170 -0.92 21.75 31.42
#